data_39f6a8b771b3c4e1e434b7ac71a0e840
#
_entry.id   39f6a8b771b3c4e1e434b7ac71a0e840
#
_cell.length_a   1.000
_cell.length_b   1.000
_cell.length_c   1.000
_cell.angle_alpha   90.00
_cell.angle_beta   90.00
_cell.angle_gamma   90.00
#
_symmetry.space_group_name_H-M   'P 1'
#
loop_
_entity.id
_entity.type
_entity.pdbx_description
1 polymer ?
#
loop_
_entity_poly.entity_id
_entity_poly.type
_entity_poly.pdbx_seq_one_letter_code
_entity_poly.pdbx_strand_id
1 'polypeptide(L)'
;PSERDIRGLFADFDTTSNRLGNTVRDKNSRLAAVLKGVAELDFGDFDASHIDLFGDAYEFLISNYAANAGKSGGEFFTPQHVSKLIAQLAMHKQTSVNKIYDPACGSGSLLLQAKKHFDEHLIEDGFYGQELNHTTYNLARMNMFLHNVNYDKFNIQLGDTLIEPHFGDDKPFDAIVSNPPYSVKWVGSDDPTLINDDRFAPAGVLAPKSKADFAFVLHALSYLSSKGRAAIVCFPGIFYRGGAEQKIRQYLVDNNYVESVISLAPNLFYGTTIAVTILVLSKHKTDTTTQFIDASGLFKKETNNNVLLDDHIKEIMAVFDSKANVDHFAQSIAFEKVAANDYNLSVSSYVEARDDREAVDIKALNAKIASIVVRQAELRIQIDAIVADLEGEEA
;
A
#
# COMPACT_ATOMS: atom_id res chain seq x y z
N PRO A 1 10.32 -25.73 14.34
CA PRO A 1 11.25 -25.09 13.41
C PRO A 1 12.63 -25.71 13.55
N SER A 2 13.30 -25.92 12.43
CA SER A 2 14.68 -26.39 12.48
C SER A 2 15.59 -25.25 12.94
N GLU A 3 16.80 -25.59 13.48
CA GLU A 3 17.82 -24.57 13.80
C GLU A 3 18.09 -23.63 12.60
N ARG A 4 17.96 -24.14 11.37
CA ARG A 4 18.16 -23.40 10.13
C ARG A 4 17.13 -22.27 9.98
N ASP A 5 15.88 -22.49 10.36
CA ASP A 5 14.78 -21.54 10.15
C ASP A 5 14.82 -20.39 11.15
N ILE A 6 15.36 -20.63 12.35
CA ILE A 6 15.54 -19.60 13.39
C ILE A 6 16.90 -18.89 13.26
N ARG A 7 17.84 -19.51 12.56
CA ARG A 7 19.21 -18.99 12.44
C ARG A 7 19.20 -17.58 11.84
N GLY A 8 19.89 -16.66 12.51
CA GLY A 8 20.03 -15.26 12.06
C GLY A 8 18.87 -14.33 12.38
N LEU A 9 17.73 -14.81 12.95
CA LEU A 9 16.62 -13.94 13.31
C LEU A 9 17.01 -12.78 14.23
N PHE A 10 17.95 -13.02 15.14
CA PHE A 10 18.46 -12.04 16.09
C PHE A 10 19.85 -11.51 15.72
N ALA A 11 20.31 -11.69 14.47
CA ALA A 11 21.64 -11.26 14.04
C ALA A 11 21.85 -9.75 14.17
N ASP A 12 20.79 -8.96 14.05
CA ASP A 12 20.83 -7.50 14.21
C ASP A 12 20.86 -7.05 15.68
N PHE A 13 20.66 -7.97 16.64
CA PHE A 13 20.75 -7.69 18.07
C PHE A 13 22.22 -7.68 18.54
N ASP A 14 22.93 -6.59 18.21
CA ASP A 14 24.34 -6.42 18.57
C ASP A 14 24.48 -5.99 20.03
N THR A 15 24.79 -6.94 20.90
CA THR A 15 25.04 -6.72 22.34
C THR A 15 26.31 -5.90 22.60
N THR A 16 27.16 -5.72 21.60
CA THR A 16 28.43 -4.96 21.70
C THR A 16 28.30 -3.53 21.16
N SER A 17 27.17 -3.18 20.57
CA SER A 17 26.93 -1.89 19.93
C SER A 17 27.23 -0.69 20.84
N ASN A 18 27.92 0.31 20.31
CA ASN A 18 28.17 1.58 21.01
C ASN A 18 26.90 2.40 21.25
N ARG A 19 25.78 2.09 20.57
CA ARG A 19 24.47 2.67 20.84
C ARG A 19 23.92 2.29 22.23
N LEU A 20 24.37 1.17 22.79
CA LEU A 20 24.06 0.72 24.14
C LEU A 20 24.82 1.47 25.23
N GLY A 21 25.89 2.20 24.89
CA GLY A 21 26.74 2.95 25.80
C GLY A 21 28.22 2.84 25.44
N ASN A 22 29.01 3.73 26.01
CA ASN A 22 30.44 3.79 25.72
C ASN A 22 31.28 2.82 26.55
N THR A 23 30.72 2.31 27.65
CA THR A 23 31.44 1.36 28.53
C THR A 23 30.69 0.02 28.58
N VAL A 24 31.43 -1.06 28.91
CA VAL A 24 30.84 -2.38 29.13
C VAL A 24 29.77 -2.34 30.23
N ARG A 25 29.97 -1.54 31.25
CA ARG A 25 29.01 -1.36 32.36
C ARG A 25 27.69 -0.75 31.84
N ASP A 26 27.75 0.30 31.02
CA ASP A 26 26.58 0.96 30.50
C ASP A 26 25.81 0.02 29.55
N LYS A 27 26.52 -0.69 28.67
CA LYS A 27 25.93 -1.69 27.77
C LYS A 27 25.20 -2.78 28.56
N ASN A 28 25.86 -3.36 29.55
CA ASN A 28 25.28 -4.40 30.40
C ASN A 28 24.08 -3.89 31.19
N SER A 29 24.13 -2.66 31.71
CA SER A 29 22.99 -2.06 32.44
C SER A 29 21.76 -1.90 31.56
N ARG A 30 21.94 -1.41 30.31
CA ARG A 30 20.84 -1.26 29.37
C ARG A 30 20.28 -2.59 28.91
N LEU A 31 21.14 -3.55 28.57
CA LEU A 31 20.74 -4.91 28.23
C LEU A 31 19.96 -5.58 29.36
N ALA A 32 20.44 -5.46 30.60
CA ALA A 32 19.76 -6.00 31.78
C ALA A 32 18.40 -5.34 32.01
N ALA A 33 18.27 -4.03 31.76
CA ALA A 33 16.99 -3.33 31.86
C ALA A 33 15.99 -3.81 30.82
N VAL A 34 16.43 -4.00 29.56
CA VAL A 34 15.58 -4.56 28.49
C VAL A 34 15.14 -5.97 28.82
N LEU A 35 16.08 -6.85 29.22
CA LEU A 35 15.77 -8.24 29.57
C LEU A 35 14.83 -8.34 30.77
N LYS A 36 15.00 -7.49 31.78
CA LYS A 36 14.08 -7.43 32.93
C LYS A 36 12.68 -6.96 32.51
N GLY A 37 12.60 -5.89 31.69
CA GLY A 37 11.31 -5.42 31.17
C GLY A 37 10.57 -6.47 30.36
N VAL A 38 11.28 -7.24 29.54
CA VAL A 38 10.69 -8.36 28.79
C VAL A 38 10.27 -9.50 29.73
N ALA A 39 11.09 -9.83 30.74
CA ALA A 39 10.77 -10.88 31.70
C ALA A 39 9.58 -10.54 32.64
N GLU A 40 9.28 -9.27 32.84
CA GLU A 40 8.13 -8.78 33.61
C GLU A 40 6.82 -8.75 32.81
N LEU A 41 6.87 -8.98 31.49
CA LEU A 41 5.67 -9.06 30.67
C LEU A 41 4.92 -10.36 30.98
N ASP A 42 3.69 -10.23 31.41
CA ASP A 42 2.78 -11.36 31.60
C ASP A 42 1.98 -11.56 30.31
N PHE A 43 2.29 -12.63 29.61
CA PHE A 43 1.59 -13.00 28.37
C PHE A 43 0.43 -13.95 28.60
N GLY A 44 0.07 -14.24 29.87
CA GLY A 44 -0.98 -15.19 30.24
C GLY A 44 -0.59 -16.66 29.96
N ASP A 45 -1.56 -17.56 30.16
CA ASP A 45 -1.37 -18.97 29.87
C ASP A 45 -1.41 -19.23 28.35
N PHE A 46 -0.45 -20.01 27.87
CA PHE A 46 -0.32 -20.42 26.47
C PHE A 46 -1.39 -21.43 26.07
N ASP A 47 -2.63 -21.01 25.99
CA ASP A 47 -3.67 -21.80 25.33
C ASP A 47 -3.66 -21.52 23.81
N ALA A 48 -4.08 -22.46 22.98
CA ALA A 48 -3.98 -22.38 21.52
C ALA A 48 -4.64 -21.11 20.93
N SER A 49 -5.55 -20.48 21.66
CA SER A 49 -6.20 -19.21 21.31
C SER A 49 -5.32 -17.96 21.51
N HIS A 50 -4.18 -18.05 22.21
CA HIS A 50 -3.33 -16.90 22.53
C HIS A 50 -2.19 -16.64 21.54
N ILE A 51 -1.93 -17.58 20.61
CA ILE A 51 -0.88 -17.40 19.62
C ILE A 51 -1.19 -16.23 18.67
N ASP A 52 -2.45 -16.03 18.31
CA ASP A 52 -2.86 -14.89 17.49
C ASP A 52 -2.67 -13.55 18.25
N LEU A 53 -2.78 -13.55 19.57
CA LEU A 53 -2.54 -12.37 20.37
C LEU A 53 -1.08 -11.88 20.28
N PHE A 54 -0.10 -12.79 20.25
CA PHE A 54 1.31 -12.42 20.09
C PHE A 54 1.58 -11.83 18.70
N GLY A 55 1.02 -12.45 17.66
CA GLY A 55 1.12 -11.95 16.31
C GLY A 55 0.52 -10.55 16.19
N ASP A 56 -0.69 -10.35 16.73
CA ASP A 56 -1.36 -9.05 16.72
C ASP A 56 -0.61 -7.99 17.53
N ALA A 57 -0.07 -8.36 18.70
CA ALA A 57 0.77 -7.47 19.49
C ALA A 57 2.07 -7.09 18.73
N TYR A 58 2.67 -8.02 18.02
CA TYR A 58 3.87 -7.78 17.22
C TYR A 58 3.57 -6.88 16.03
N GLU A 59 2.48 -7.11 15.30
CA GLU A 59 2.04 -6.20 14.22
C GLU A 59 1.73 -4.80 14.75
N PHE A 60 1.14 -4.69 15.93
CA PHE A 60 0.92 -3.39 16.59
C PHE A 60 2.23 -2.67 16.89
N LEU A 61 3.26 -3.37 17.38
CA LEU A 61 4.59 -2.80 17.61
C LEU A 61 5.26 -2.37 16.31
N ILE A 62 5.19 -3.18 15.26
CA ILE A 62 5.71 -2.83 13.92
C ILE A 62 4.99 -1.59 13.39
N SER A 63 3.66 -1.54 13.49
CA SER A 63 2.84 -0.41 13.06
C SER A 63 3.22 0.89 13.78
N ASN A 64 3.39 0.83 15.11
CA ASN A 64 3.85 1.97 15.90
C ASN A 64 5.27 2.41 15.54
N TYR A 65 6.17 1.45 15.27
CA TYR A 65 7.51 1.76 14.80
C TYR A 65 7.46 2.44 13.42
N ALA A 66 6.65 1.93 12.50
CA ALA A 66 6.43 2.52 11.19
C ALA A 66 5.86 3.95 11.27
N ALA A 67 4.87 4.17 12.13
CA ALA A 67 4.26 5.49 12.35
C ALA A 67 5.28 6.53 12.87
N ASN A 68 6.26 6.10 13.66
CA ASN A 68 7.30 6.95 14.22
C ASN A 68 8.57 7.06 13.34
N ALA A 69 8.75 6.17 12.37
CA ALA A 69 9.91 6.15 11.47
C ALA A 69 9.84 7.23 10.35
N GLY A 70 8.78 8.02 10.30
CA GLY A 70 8.60 9.07 9.30
C GLY A 70 8.44 8.51 7.89
N LYS A 71 9.16 9.08 6.91
CA LYS A 71 9.06 8.68 5.50
C LYS A 71 9.39 7.20 5.24
N SER A 72 10.25 6.61 6.04
CA SER A 72 10.65 5.20 5.89
C SER A 72 9.60 4.22 6.42
N GLY A 73 8.63 4.69 7.21
CA GLY A 73 7.63 3.80 7.83
C GLY A 73 6.73 3.10 6.82
N GLY A 74 6.31 3.81 5.77
CA GLY A 74 5.48 3.25 4.71
C GLY A 74 6.20 2.28 3.76
N GLU A 75 7.54 2.22 3.81
CA GLU A 75 8.34 1.37 2.94
C GLU A 75 8.36 -0.09 3.41
N PHE A 76 8.10 -0.37 4.68
CA PHE A 76 8.16 -1.73 5.22
C PHE A 76 6.87 -2.21 5.91
N PHE A 77 5.87 -1.36 6.02
CA PHE A 77 4.59 -1.73 6.63
C PHE A 77 3.39 -1.16 5.87
N THR A 78 2.52 -2.05 5.41
CA THR A 78 1.24 -1.68 4.79
C THR A 78 0.13 -1.70 5.85
N PRO A 79 -0.68 -0.64 5.98
CA PRO A 79 -1.77 -0.61 6.95
C PRO A 79 -2.73 -1.79 6.79
N GLN A 80 -3.13 -2.40 7.90
CA GLN A 80 -3.90 -3.65 7.89
C GLN A 80 -5.19 -3.57 7.06
N HIS A 81 -5.91 -2.45 7.12
CA HIS A 81 -7.15 -2.27 6.34
C HIS A 81 -6.90 -2.24 4.82
N VAL A 82 -5.75 -1.70 4.37
CA VAL A 82 -5.35 -1.75 2.95
C VAL A 82 -4.91 -3.15 2.57
N SER A 83 -4.12 -3.81 3.43
CA SER A 83 -3.69 -5.20 3.24
C SER A 83 -4.88 -6.16 3.11
N LYS A 84 -5.93 -5.95 3.93
CA LYS A 84 -7.19 -6.69 3.86
C LYS A 84 -7.86 -6.56 2.49
N LEU A 85 -7.98 -5.33 1.99
CA LEU A 85 -8.56 -5.07 0.67
C LEU A 85 -7.76 -5.75 -0.44
N ILE A 86 -6.42 -5.62 -0.42
CA ILE A 86 -5.53 -6.21 -1.42
C ILE A 86 -5.65 -7.74 -1.42
N ALA A 87 -5.67 -8.37 -0.25
CA ALA A 87 -5.85 -9.83 -0.13
C ALA A 87 -7.20 -10.27 -0.70
N GLN A 88 -8.29 -9.57 -0.39
CA GLN A 88 -9.62 -9.86 -0.93
C GLN A 88 -9.68 -9.71 -2.45
N LEU A 89 -9.05 -8.68 -3.01
CA LEU A 89 -8.97 -8.47 -4.47
C LEU A 89 -8.18 -9.59 -5.15
N ALA A 90 -7.00 -9.95 -4.62
CA ALA A 90 -6.14 -10.97 -5.22
C ALA A 90 -6.76 -12.39 -5.17
N MET A 91 -7.53 -12.69 -4.14
CA MET A 91 -8.15 -14.01 -3.94
C MET A 91 -9.65 -14.05 -4.28
N HIS A 92 -10.20 -12.97 -4.86
CA HIS A 92 -11.63 -12.87 -5.15
C HIS A 92 -12.14 -14.02 -6.01
N LYS A 93 -13.20 -14.71 -5.53
CA LYS A 93 -13.85 -15.88 -6.17
C LYS A 93 -12.92 -17.08 -6.42
N GLN A 94 -11.74 -17.12 -5.81
CA GLN A 94 -10.91 -18.32 -5.83
C GLN A 94 -11.36 -19.28 -4.72
N THR A 95 -11.55 -20.54 -5.05
CA THR A 95 -11.92 -21.61 -4.09
C THR A 95 -10.70 -22.20 -3.42
N SER A 96 -9.55 -22.12 -4.08
CA SER A 96 -8.23 -22.42 -3.54
C SER A 96 -7.17 -21.65 -4.32
N VAL A 97 -6.03 -21.42 -3.71
CA VAL A 97 -4.82 -20.89 -4.33
C VAL A 97 -3.66 -21.82 -4.02
N ASN A 98 -2.79 -22.04 -5.00
CA ASN A 98 -1.60 -22.85 -4.75
C ASN A 98 -0.69 -22.15 -3.74
N LYS A 99 -0.28 -20.94 -4.03
CA LYS A 99 0.66 -20.12 -3.26
C LYS A 99 0.30 -18.66 -3.34
N ILE A 100 0.66 -17.90 -2.31
CA ILE A 100 0.58 -16.46 -2.29
C ILE A 100 1.99 -15.89 -2.33
N TYR A 101 2.23 -14.89 -3.17
CA TYR A 101 3.54 -14.27 -3.34
C TYR A 101 3.50 -12.75 -3.18
N ASP A 102 4.51 -12.22 -2.49
CA ASP A 102 4.79 -10.78 -2.42
C ASP A 102 6.26 -10.52 -2.81
N PRO A 103 6.52 -9.89 -3.97
CA PRO A 103 7.86 -9.60 -4.45
C PRO A 103 8.60 -8.49 -3.67
N ALA A 104 7.93 -7.80 -2.75
CA ALA A 104 8.51 -6.76 -1.89
C ALA A 104 7.81 -6.79 -0.52
N CYS A 105 7.96 -7.94 0.18
CA CYS A 105 7.07 -8.33 1.27
C CYS A 105 7.18 -7.48 2.54
N GLY A 106 8.21 -6.66 2.68
CA GLY A 106 8.38 -5.84 3.87
C GLY A 106 8.39 -6.70 5.14
N SER A 107 7.55 -6.34 6.09
CA SER A 107 7.35 -7.11 7.33
C SER A 107 6.48 -8.36 7.19
N GLY A 108 6.01 -8.69 5.98
CA GLY A 108 5.13 -9.84 5.72
C GLY A 108 3.66 -9.61 6.07
N SER A 109 3.29 -8.43 6.51
CA SER A 109 1.91 -8.13 6.96
C SER A 109 0.87 -8.36 5.85
N LEU A 110 1.20 -8.09 4.58
CA LEU A 110 0.30 -8.33 3.45
C LEU A 110 0.00 -9.82 3.27
N LEU A 111 1.01 -10.67 3.37
CA LEU A 111 0.86 -12.13 3.29
C LEU A 111 0.01 -12.66 4.44
N LEU A 112 0.23 -12.14 5.66
CA LEU A 112 -0.52 -12.56 6.85
C LEU A 112 -2.00 -12.14 6.82
N GLN A 113 -2.34 -11.03 6.19
CA GLN A 113 -3.74 -10.65 6.03
C GLN A 113 -4.51 -11.65 5.15
N ALA A 114 -3.86 -12.28 4.18
CA ALA A 114 -4.46 -13.38 3.43
C ALA A 114 -4.78 -14.57 4.35
N LYS A 115 -3.88 -14.94 5.26
CA LYS A 115 -4.11 -15.99 6.26
C LYS A 115 -5.30 -15.66 7.17
N LYS A 116 -5.43 -14.42 7.63
CA LYS A 116 -6.49 -13.99 8.55
C LYS A 116 -7.89 -13.99 7.92
N HIS A 117 -7.98 -13.81 6.61
CA HIS A 117 -9.25 -13.65 5.90
C HIS A 117 -9.69 -14.86 5.11
N PHE A 118 -8.81 -15.81 4.90
CA PHE A 118 -9.10 -17.03 4.17
C PHE A 118 -8.74 -18.24 5.04
N ASP A 119 -9.54 -19.30 4.93
CA ASP A 119 -9.24 -20.57 5.59
C ASP A 119 -7.85 -21.07 5.11
N GLU A 120 -7.00 -21.51 6.03
CA GLU A 120 -5.68 -22.06 5.71
C GLU A 120 -5.73 -23.20 4.67
N HIS A 121 -6.83 -23.94 4.63
CA HIS A 121 -7.06 -24.99 3.65
C HIS A 121 -7.21 -24.47 2.21
N LEU A 122 -7.46 -23.18 2.01
CA LEU A 122 -7.51 -22.56 0.69
C LEU A 122 -6.13 -22.25 0.11
N ILE A 123 -5.07 -22.25 0.94
CA ILE A 123 -3.68 -21.97 0.54
C ILE A 123 -2.89 -23.27 0.63
N GLU A 124 -2.63 -23.89 -0.53
CA GLU A 124 -2.10 -25.25 -0.60
C GLU A 124 -0.64 -25.34 -0.14
N ASP A 125 0.25 -24.51 -0.72
CA ASP A 125 1.70 -24.57 -0.51
C ASP A 125 2.25 -23.41 0.34
N GLY A 126 1.41 -22.45 0.73
CA GLY A 126 1.75 -21.40 1.67
C GLY A 126 2.16 -20.07 1.06
N PHE A 127 3.07 -19.36 1.76
CA PHE A 127 3.40 -17.95 1.56
C PHE A 127 4.83 -17.78 1.08
N TYR A 128 5.03 -16.94 0.06
CA TYR A 128 6.32 -16.65 -0.54
C TYR A 128 6.56 -15.15 -0.52
N GLY A 129 7.74 -14.73 -0.12
CA GLY A 129 8.08 -13.31 -0.08
C GLY A 129 9.55 -13.05 -0.37
N GLN A 130 9.85 -11.93 -0.99
CA GLN A 130 11.22 -11.47 -1.17
C GLN A 130 11.37 -10.06 -0.61
N GLU A 131 12.47 -9.81 0.11
CA GLU A 131 12.74 -8.55 0.76
C GLU A 131 14.23 -8.19 0.61
N LEU A 132 14.49 -6.93 0.23
CA LEU A 132 15.83 -6.42 0.01
C LEU A 132 16.58 -6.11 1.32
N ASN A 133 15.87 -5.60 2.32
CA ASN A 133 16.45 -5.14 3.58
C ASN A 133 16.56 -6.29 4.57
N HIS A 134 17.79 -6.54 5.07
CA HIS A 134 18.06 -7.65 5.99
C HIS A 134 17.25 -7.58 7.30
N THR A 135 17.12 -6.39 7.89
CA THR A 135 16.36 -6.22 9.14
C THR A 135 14.87 -6.48 8.89
N THR A 136 14.31 -5.93 7.81
CA THR A 136 12.90 -6.13 7.44
C THR A 136 12.62 -7.58 7.07
N TYR A 137 13.55 -8.24 6.38
CA TYR A 137 13.50 -9.69 6.11
C TYR A 137 13.37 -10.52 7.41
N ASN A 138 14.17 -10.19 8.44
CA ASN A 138 14.08 -10.87 9.74
C ASN A 138 12.75 -10.56 10.45
N LEU A 139 12.26 -9.31 10.35
CA LEU A 139 10.93 -8.96 10.86
C LEU A 139 9.82 -9.78 10.21
N ALA A 140 9.86 -9.97 8.88
CA ALA A 140 8.88 -10.79 8.16
C ALA A 140 8.89 -12.25 8.64
N ARG A 141 10.06 -12.85 8.78
CA ARG A 141 10.19 -14.24 9.28
C ARG A 141 9.66 -14.38 10.70
N MET A 142 10.02 -13.44 11.58
CA MET A 142 9.50 -13.42 12.94
C MET A 142 7.98 -13.28 12.95
N ASN A 143 7.43 -12.42 12.10
CA ASN A 143 5.99 -12.20 11.97
C ASN A 143 5.26 -13.48 11.56
N MET A 144 5.81 -14.25 10.59
CA MET A 144 5.25 -15.55 10.20
C MET A 144 5.21 -16.52 11.40
N PHE A 145 6.29 -16.64 12.17
CA PHE A 145 6.32 -17.52 13.34
C PHE A 145 5.32 -17.11 14.42
N LEU A 146 5.24 -15.83 14.74
CA LEU A 146 4.34 -15.31 15.78
C LEU A 146 2.86 -15.45 15.41
N HIS A 147 2.55 -15.49 14.12
CA HIS A 147 1.21 -15.81 13.61
C HIS A 147 0.99 -17.31 13.36
N ASN A 148 1.81 -18.15 13.95
CA ASN A 148 1.71 -19.62 13.87
C ASN A 148 1.66 -20.15 12.42
N VAL A 149 2.38 -19.51 11.50
CA VAL A 149 2.61 -20.07 10.17
C VAL A 149 3.71 -21.12 10.30
N ASN A 150 3.40 -22.37 9.93
CA ASN A 150 4.38 -23.43 10.01
C ASN A 150 5.57 -23.14 9.09
N TYR A 151 6.79 -23.51 9.51
CA TYR A 151 8.03 -23.21 8.79
C TYR A 151 8.09 -23.79 7.37
N ASP A 152 7.35 -24.87 7.11
CA ASP A 152 7.19 -25.47 5.79
C ASP A 152 6.12 -24.80 4.92
N LYS A 153 5.38 -23.83 5.48
CA LYS A 153 4.31 -23.08 4.82
C LYS A 153 4.69 -21.65 4.48
N PHE A 154 5.93 -21.23 4.72
CA PHE A 154 6.41 -19.95 4.22
C PHE A 154 7.86 -20.02 3.73
N ASN A 155 8.16 -19.25 2.72
CA ASN A 155 9.50 -19.09 2.16
C ASN A 155 9.76 -17.61 1.93
N ILE A 156 10.48 -16.98 2.85
CA ILE A 156 10.90 -15.57 2.72
C ILE A 156 12.39 -15.57 2.36
N GLN A 157 12.74 -14.88 1.27
CA GLN A 157 14.12 -14.78 0.77
C GLN A 157 14.63 -13.34 0.84
N LEU A 158 15.92 -13.21 1.15
CA LEU A 158 16.63 -11.94 1.14
C LEU A 158 17.26 -11.71 -0.23
N GLY A 159 16.95 -10.58 -0.87
CA GLY A 159 17.56 -10.22 -2.16
C GLY A 159 16.77 -9.20 -2.95
N ASP A 160 17.39 -8.64 -3.98
CA ASP A 160 16.74 -7.71 -4.91
C ASP A 160 15.91 -8.47 -5.93
N THR A 161 14.61 -8.40 -5.81
CA THR A 161 13.63 -9.08 -6.68
C THR A 161 13.83 -8.75 -8.17
N LEU A 162 14.25 -7.55 -8.49
CA LEU A 162 14.39 -7.12 -9.89
C LEU A 162 15.67 -7.64 -10.54
N ILE A 163 16.73 -7.89 -9.75
CA ILE A 163 18.04 -8.33 -10.24
C ILE A 163 18.25 -9.81 -9.97
N GLU A 164 17.87 -10.29 -8.78
CA GLU A 164 18.08 -11.66 -8.31
C GLU A 164 16.77 -12.28 -7.79
N PRO A 165 15.82 -12.61 -8.67
CA PRO A 165 14.55 -13.23 -8.27
C PRO A 165 14.76 -14.68 -7.81
N HIS A 166 14.37 -14.96 -6.57
CA HIS A 166 14.60 -16.28 -5.95
C HIS A 166 13.57 -17.34 -6.33
N PHE A 167 12.36 -16.95 -6.76
CA PHE A 167 11.25 -17.88 -6.95
C PHE A 167 10.94 -18.22 -8.42
N GLY A 168 11.97 -18.19 -9.28
CA GLY A 168 11.84 -18.58 -10.69
C GLY A 168 11.36 -19.99 -10.91
N ASP A 169 11.79 -20.94 -10.06
CA ASP A 169 11.40 -22.34 -10.11
C ASP A 169 10.09 -22.62 -9.37
N ASP A 170 9.66 -21.73 -8.46
CA ASP A 170 8.42 -21.86 -7.68
C ASP A 170 7.18 -21.33 -8.39
N LYS A 171 7.35 -20.49 -9.42
CA LYS A 171 6.22 -19.99 -10.22
C LYS A 171 5.51 -21.13 -10.97
N PRO A 172 4.20 -21.00 -11.29
CA PRO A 172 3.36 -19.83 -11.15
C PRO A 172 2.66 -19.73 -9.79
N PHE A 173 2.21 -18.51 -9.46
CA PHE A 173 1.45 -18.18 -8.25
C PHE A 173 0.00 -17.82 -8.60
N ASP A 174 -0.97 -18.33 -7.84
CA ASP A 174 -2.39 -18.03 -8.08
C ASP A 174 -2.81 -16.69 -7.50
N ALA A 175 -2.15 -16.22 -6.43
CA ALA A 175 -2.37 -14.92 -5.87
C ALA A 175 -1.04 -14.18 -5.66
N ILE A 176 -0.98 -12.92 -6.11
CA ILE A 176 0.14 -12.02 -5.85
C ILE A 176 -0.41 -10.76 -5.20
N VAL A 177 0.15 -10.42 -4.06
CA VAL A 177 -0.16 -9.19 -3.31
C VAL A 177 1.12 -8.39 -3.17
N SER A 178 1.10 -7.08 -3.37
CA SER A 178 2.32 -6.30 -3.19
C SER A 178 2.06 -4.82 -2.95
N ASN A 179 2.89 -4.24 -2.10
CA ASN A 179 3.06 -2.80 -1.98
C ASN A 179 4.54 -2.48 -2.21
N PRO A 180 5.02 -2.48 -3.47
CA PRO A 180 6.42 -2.24 -3.78
C PRO A 180 6.81 -0.78 -3.52
N PRO A 181 8.11 -0.48 -3.34
CA PRO A 181 8.58 0.88 -3.11
C PRO A 181 8.28 1.78 -4.32
N TYR A 182 7.77 3.01 -4.05
CA TYR A 182 7.35 3.93 -5.10
C TYR A 182 8.51 4.72 -5.68
N SER A 183 8.59 4.77 -7.00
CA SER A 183 9.52 5.63 -7.76
C SER A 183 10.98 5.51 -7.33
N VAL A 184 11.41 4.31 -6.98
CA VAL A 184 12.81 4.03 -6.65
C VAL A 184 13.64 3.84 -7.91
N LYS A 185 14.92 4.18 -7.83
CA LYS A 185 15.89 3.89 -8.88
C LYS A 185 16.22 2.40 -8.88
N TRP A 186 16.43 1.85 -10.06
CA TRP A 186 16.89 0.48 -10.27
C TRP A 186 17.91 0.44 -11.40
N VAL A 187 18.53 -0.72 -11.63
CA VAL A 187 19.55 -0.88 -12.67
C VAL A 187 18.98 -0.61 -14.08
N GLY A 188 17.78 -1.11 -14.38
CA GLY A 188 17.09 -0.86 -15.65
C GLY A 188 17.98 -1.09 -16.87
N SER A 189 18.04 -0.09 -17.76
CA SER A 189 18.83 -0.14 -18.99
C SER A 189 20.37 -0.13 -18.80
N ASP A 190 20.88 0.02 -17.58
CA ASP A 190 22.32 -0.12 -17.32
C ASP A 190 22.75 -1.59 -17.39
N ASP A 191 21.82 -2.53 -17.16
CA ASP A 191 22.04 -3.93 -17.47
C ASP A 191 21.39 -4.26 -18.82
N PRO A 192 22.19 -4.42 -19.90
CA PRO A 192 21.66 -4.68 -21.23
C PRO A 192 21.00 -6.06 -21.37
N THR A 193 21.16 -6.96 -20.40
CA THR A 193 20.55 -8.29 -20.44
C THR A 193 19.07 -8.25 -20.04
N LEU A 194 18.66 -7.29 -19.24
CA LEU A 194 17.29 -7.20 -18.71
C LEU A 194 16.22 -6.99 -19.80
N ILE A 195 16.56 -6.39 -20.95
CA ILE A 195 15.59 -6.27 -22.05
C ILE A 195 15.19 -7.64 -22.63
N ASN A 196 16.01 -8.65 -22.45
CA ASN A 196 15.76 -10.02 -22.88
C ASN A 196 15.29 -10.95 -21.73
N ASP A 197 15.17 -10.42 -20.51
CA ASP A 197 14.62 -11.17 -19.38
C ASP A 197 13.14 -11.47 -19.61
N ASP A 198 12.72 -12.71 -19.43
CA ASP A 198 11.35 -13.19 -19.68
C ASP A 198 10.26 -12.39 -18.94
N ARG A 199 10.62 -11.68 -17.87
CA ARG A 199 9.72 -10.81 -17.12
C ARG A 199 9.41 -9.51 -17.85
N PHE A 200 10.39 -8.97 -18.60
CA PHE A 200 10.34 -7.64 -19.20
C PHE A 200 10.26 -7.66 -20.73
N ALA A 201 10.89 -8.66 -21.37
CA ALA A 201 10.95 -8.79 -22.83
C ALA A 201 9.58 -8.71 -23.52
N PRO A 202 8.48 -9.31 -22.98
CA PRO A 202 7.17 -9.24 -23.65
C PRO A 202 6.63 -7.82 -23.79
N ALA A 203 6.98 -6.90 -22.90
CA ALA A 203 6.57 -5.49 -23.02
C ALA A 203 7.39 -4.69 -24.05
N GLY A 204 8.50 -5.25 -24.54
CA GLY A 204 9.37 -4.64 -25.54
C GLY A 204 10.12 -3.39 -25.04
N VAL A 205 10.01 -3.06 -23.77
CA VAL A 205 10.63 -1.88 -23.15
C VAL A 205 10.82 -2.12 -21.66
N LEU A 206 11.93 -1.59 -21.11
CA LEU A 206 12.14 -1.59 -19.67
C LEU A 206 11.45 -0.39 -19.00
N ALA A 207 11.03 -0.56 -17.75
CA ALA A 207 10.61 0.55 -16.91
C ALA A 207 11.73 1.61 -16.82
N PRO A 208 11.39 2.91 -16.64
CA PRO A 208 12.39 3.95 -16.51
C PRO A 208 13.39 3.65 -15.39
N LYS A 209 14.69 3.81 -15.63
CA LYS A 209 15.75 3.60 -14.63
C LYS A 209 15.51 4.37 -13.32
N SER A 210 14.88 5.53 -13.40
CA SER A 210 14.58 6.35 -12.24
C SER A 210 13.34 5.91 -11.46
N LYS A 211 12.56 4.93 -11.97
CA LYS A 211 11.24 4.53 -11.45
C LYS A 211 10.98 3.05 -11.74
N ALA A 212 11.23 2.21 -10.75
CA ALA A 212 11.08 0.76 -10.85
C ALA A 212 9.64 0.27 -10.81
N ASP A 213 8.66 1.16 -10.62
CA ASP A 213 7.25 0.80 -10.36
C ASP A 213 6.75 -0.27 -11.35
N PHE A 214 6.84 -0.04 -12.65
CA PHE A 214 6.43 -1.01 -13.65
C PHE A 214 7.34 -2.24 -13.78
N ALA A 215 8.57 -2.21 -13.28
CA ALA A 215 9.40 -3.41 -13.22
C ALA A 215 8.82 -4.42 -12.22
N PHE A 216 8.34 -3.95 -11.07
CA PHE A 216 7.61 -4.79 -10.11
C PHE A 216 6.28 -5.31 -10.66
N VAL A 217 5.55 -4.48 -11.41
CA VAL A 217 4.29 -4.89 -12.07
C VAL A 217 4.53 -6.00 -13.10
N LEU A 218 5.52 -5.84 -13.96
CA LEU A 218 5.88 -6.84 -14.98
C LEU A 218 6.44 -8.12 -14.34
N HIS A 219 7.24 -8.00 -13.28
CA HIS A 219 7.70 -9.15 -12.50
C HIS A 219 6.51 -9.92 -11.94
N ALA A 220 5.57 -9.27 -11.25
CA ALA A 220 4.37 -9.90 -10.71
C ALA A 220 3.56 -10.59 -11.82
N LEU A 221 3.33 -9.92 -12.94
CA LEU A 221 2.60 -10.49 -14.07
C LEU A 221 3.30 -11.75 -14.63
N SER A 222 4.63 -11.74 -14.75
CA SER A 222 5.39 -12.90 -15.23
C SER A 222 5.25 -14.11 -14.30
N TYR A 223 5.15 -13.88 -12.99
CA TYR A 223 5.03 -14.93 -11.97
C TYR A 223 3.58 -15.41 -11.75
N LEU A 224 2.60 -14.70 -12.29
CA LEU A 224 1.19 -14.98 -12.12
C LEU A 224 0.78 -16.22 -12.95
N SER A 225 -0.03 -17.11 -12.35
CA SER A 225 -0.61 -18.25 -13.05
C SER A 225 -1.68 -17.81 -14.07
N SER A 226 -2.05 -18.74 -14.96
CA SER A 226 -3.10 -18.47 -15.97
C SER A 226 -4.48 -18.19 -15.36
N LYS A 227 -4.77 -18.68 -14.17
CA LYS A 227 -6.02 -18.44 -13.41
C LYS A 227 -5.82 -17.37 -12.31
N GLY A 228 -4.59 -16.86 -12.17
CA GLY A 228 -4.18 -16.02 -11.07
C GLY A 228 -4.61 -14.56 -11.18
N ARG A 229 -4.59 -13.90 -10.02
CA ARG A 229 -4.84 -12.46 -9.89
C ARG A 229 -3.76 -11.81 -9.03
N ALA A 230 -3.28 -10.65 -9.46
CA ALA A 230 -2.36 -9.81 -8.70
C ALA A 230 -3.05 -8.51 -8.30
N ALA A 231 -2.91 -8.10 -7.04
CA ALA A 231 -3.34 -6.80 -6.55
C ALA A 231 -2.12 -6.03 -6.01
N ILE A 232 -1.77 -4.95 -6.68
CA ILE A 232 -0.50 -4.22 -6.47
C ILE A 232 -0.82 -2.76 -6.15
N VAL A 233 -0.28 -2.26 -5.05
CA VAL A 233 -0.34 -0.83 -4.71
C VAL A 233 0.66 -0.07 -5.59
N CYS A 234 0.19 0.98 -6.23
CA CYS A 234 0.96 1.74 -7.18
C CYS A 234 0.91 3.24 -6.89
N PHE A 235 1.99 3.93 -7.23
CA PHE A 235 2.00 5.38 -7.29
C PHE A 235 1.13 5.87 -8.46
N PRO A 236 0.21 6.83 -8.27
CA PRO A 236 -0.76 7.23 -9.31
C PRO A 236 -0.12 7.68 -10.62
N GLY A 237 1.08 8.25 -10.56
CA GLY A 237 1.77 8.77 -11.75
C GLY A 237 2.03 7.76 -12.85
N ILE A 238 2.17 6.47 -12.55
CA ILE A 238 2.43 5.43 -13.56
C ILE A 238 1.24 5.25 -14.53
N PHE A 239 0.04 5.64 -14.12
CA PHE A 239 -1.18 5.42 -14.90
C PHE A 239 -1.37 6.44 -16.04
N TYR A 240 -0.65 7.58 -16.03
CA TYR A 240 -0.82 8.63 -17.05
C TYR A 240 0.47 9.14 -17.69
N ARG A 241 1.66 8.83 -17.12
CA ARG A 241 2.93 9.29 -17.71
C ARG A 241 3.18 8.66 -19.09
N GLY A 242 3.83 9.40 -19.98
CA GLY A 242 4.20 8.93 -21.30
C GLY A 242 5.49 8.09 -21.34
N GLY A 243 6.01 7.85 -22.54
CA GLY A 243 7.27 7.17 -22.77
C GLY A 243 7.21 5.66 -22.51
N ALA A 244 8.21 5.12 -21.78
CA ALA A 244 8.27 3.69 -21.47
C ALA A 244 7.07 3.22 -20.64
N GLU A 245 6.61 4.04 -19.68
CA GLU A 245 5.46 3.69 -18.85
C GLU A 245 4.17 3.55 -19.69
N GLN A 246 3.97 4.42 -20.70
CA GLN A 246 2.84 4.30 -21.64
C GLN A 246 2.91 3.01 -22.46
N LYS A 247 4.09 2.64 -22.96
CA LYS A 247 4.27 1.40 -23.74
C LYS A 247 3.98 0.16 -22.89
N ILE A 248 4.36 0.18 -21.61
CA ILE A 248 4.05 -0.92 -20.70
C ILE A 248 2.54 -0.99 -20.43
N ARG A 249 1.85 0.15 -20.21
CA ARG A 249 0.38 0.18 -20.08
C ARG A 249 -0.28 -0.36 -21.34
N GLN A 250 0.19 0.04 -22.51
CA GLN A 250 -0.28 -0.50 -23.79
C GLN A 250 -0.15 -2.02 -23.82
N TYR A 251 1.03 -2.56 -23.50
CA TYR A 251 1.24 -4.01 -23.42
C TYR A 251 0.24 -4.69 -22.48
N LEU A 252 0.02 -4.14 -21.28
CA LEU A 252 -0.89 -4.71 -20.29
C LEU A 252 -2.35 -4.70 -20.78
N VAL A 253 -2.79 -3.63 -21.42
CA VAL A 253 -4.16 -3.46 -21.91
C VAL A 253 -4.40 -4.28 -23.19
N ASP A 254 -3.48 -4.25 -24.16
CA ASP A 254 -3.58 -5.00 -25.41
C ASP A 254 -3.65 -6.51 -25.18
N ASN A 255 -2.99 -7.01 -24.12
CA ASN A 255 -3.05 -8.42 -23.73
C ASN A 255 -4.17 -8.72 -22.69
N ASN A 256 -5.06 -7.77 -22.46
CA ASN A 256 -6.21 -7.94 -21.56
C ASN A 256 -5.86 -8.32 -20.11
N TYR A 257 -4.73 -7.86 -19.58
CA TYR A 257 -4.30 -8.18 -18.22
C TYR A 257 -4.87 -7.24 -17.15
N VAL A 258 -5.26 -6.00 -17.51
CA VAL A 258 -5.77 -5.04 -16.53
C VAL A 258 -7.24 -5.32 -16.23
N GLU A 259 -7.52 -5.81 -15.01
CA GLU A 259 -8.89 -6.10 -14.59
C GLU A 259 -9.55 -4.88 -13.96
N SER A 260 -8.85 -4.20 -13.03
CA SER A 260 -9.38 -3.00 -12.37
C SER A 260 -8.26 -2.05 -11.93
N VAL A 261 -8.60 -0.77 -11.86
CA VAL A 261 -7.76 0.29 -11.29
C VAL A 261 -8.59 1.02 -10.25
N ILE A 262 -8.13 1.04 -8.99
CA ILE A 262 -8.89 1.52 -7.83
C ILE A 262 -8.13 2.63 -7.14
N SER A 263 -8.61 3.86 -7.21
CA SER A 263 -8.05 4.99 -6.45
C SER A 263 -8.50 4.92 -5.00
N LEU A 264 -7.56 5.07 -4.07
CA LEU A 264 -7.85 5.09 -2.64
C LEU A 264 -7.75 6.50 -2.07
N ALA A 265 -8.28 6.69 -0.87
CA ALA A 265 -8.20 7.95 -0.15
C ALA A 265 -6.73 8.36 0.12
N PRO A 266 -6.43 9.67 0.17
CA PRO A 266 -5.12 10.15 0.59
C PRO A 266 -4.89 9.83 2.08
N ASN A 267 -3.63 9.91 2.50
CA ASN A 267 -3.23 9.77 3.91
C ASN A 267 -3.65 8.45 4.59
N LEU A 268 -3.70 7.35 3.83
CA LEU A 268 -3.93 6.00 4.39
C LEU A 268 -2.63 5.38 4.89
N PHE A 269 -1.49 5.73 4.31
CA PHE A 269 -0.18 5.14 4.61
C PHE A 269 0.62 6.01 5.58
N TYR A 270 1.45 5.37 6.39
CA TYR A 270 2.36 6.09 7.28
C TYR A 270 3.44 6.86 6.49
N GLY A 271 3.76 8.05 6.97
CA GLY A 271 4.82 8.88 6.41
C GLY A 271 4.54 9.53 5.04
N THR A 272 3.37 9.31 4.46
CA THR A 272 2.97 9.94 3.19
C THR A 272 1.50 10.34 3.19
N THR A 273 1.21 11.51 2.59
CA THR A 273 -0.16 11.97 2.35
C THR A 273 -0.65 11.66 0.94
N ILE A 274 0.16 10.95 0.14
CA ILE A 274 -0.15 10.64 -1.26
C ILE A 274 -1.33 9.66 -1.31
N ALA A 275 -2.32 9.95 -2.15
CA ALA A 275 -3.32 8.98 -2.53
C ALA A 275 -2.65 7.89 -3.38
N VAL A 276 -2.88 6.63 -3.05
CA VAL A 276 -2.37 5.49 -3.83
C VAL A 276 -3.47 4.88 -4.68
N THR A 277 -3.06 4.06 -5.63
CA THR A 277 -3.98 3.37 -6.54
C THR A 277 -3.65 1.89 -6.55
N ILE A 278 -4.64 1.02 -6.44
CA ILE A 278 -4.45 -0.42 -6.59
C ILE A 278 -4.64 -0.80 -8.05
N LEU A 279 -3.66 -1.48 -8.63
CA LEU A 279 -3.75 -2.13 -9.93
C LEU A 279 -4.08 -3.61 -9.72
N VAL A 280 -5.19 -4.06 -10.28
CA VAL A 280 -5.57 -5.47 -10.29
C VAL A 280 -5.31 -6.05 -11.66
N LEU A 281 -4.41 -7.03 -11.72
CA LEU A 281 -4.09 -7.79 -12.93
C LEU A 281 -4.70 -9.18 -12.84
N SER A 282 -5.19 -9.69 -13.97
CA SER A 282 -5.72 -11.03 -14.10
C SER A 282 -5.34 -11.62 -15.46
N LYS A 283 -4.92 -12.89 -15.49
CA LYS A 283 -4.74 -13.66 -16.71
C LYS A 283 -6.00 -14.46 -17.11
N HIS A 284 -7.07 -14.35 -16.34
CA HIS A 284 -8.30 -15.09 -16.51
C HIS A 284 -9.53 -14.22 -16.83
N LYS A 285 -9.31 -13.04 -17.38
CA LYS A 285 -10.43 -12.18 -17.81
C LYS A 285 -11.17 -12.80 -18.99
N THR A 286 -12.50 -12.74 -18.92
CA THR A 286 -13.40 -13.25 -19.97
C THR A 286 -13.96 -12.16 -20.87
N ASP A 287 -13.83 -10.89 -20.46
CA ASP A 287 -14.22 -9.70 -21.19
C ASP A 287 -13.01 -8.79 -21.44
N THR A 288 -13.15 -7.77 -22.27
CA THR A 288 -12.08 -6.83 -22.62
C THR A 288 -12.22 -5.48 -21.91
N THR A 289 -13.13 -5.36 -20.96
CA THR A 289 -13.34 -4.11 -20.22
C THR A 289 -12.30 -3.95 -19.11
N THR A 290 -11.96 -2.71 -18.79
CA THR A 290 -11.22 -2.35 -17.58
C THR A 290 -12.13 -1.59 -16.65
N GLN A 291 -12.20 -2.03 -15.39
CA GLN A 291 -12.99 -1.34 -14.39
C GLN A 291 -12.17 -0.29 -13.66
N PHE A 292 -12.70 0.92 -13.56
CA PHE A 292 -12.13 2.02 -12.80
C PHE A 292 -13.04 2.32 -11.60
N ILE A 293 -12.45 2.37 -10.40
CA ILE A 293 -13.18 2.62 -9.14
C ILE A 293 -12.54 3.80 -8.42
N ASP A 294 -13.31 4.83 -8.14
CA ASP A 294 -12.88 5.97 -7.33
C ASP A 294 -13.35 5.81 -5.88
N ALA A 295 -12.52 5.15 -5.08
CA ALA A 295 -12.73 5.00 -3.64
C ALA A 295 -12.02 6.10 -2.82
N SER A 296 -11.61 7.21 -3.45
CA SER A 296 -10.90 8.30 -2.78
C SER A 296 -11.73 9.00 -1.69
N GLY A 297 -13.05 8.93 -1.78
CA GLY A 297 -13.98 9.43 -0.78
C GLY A 297 -14.31 8.45 0.34
N LEU A 298 -13.88 7.19 0.26
CA LEU A 298 -14.19 6.15 1.23
C LEU A 298 -13.12 6.08 2.32
N PHE A 299 -13.30 6.80 3.39
CA PHE A 299 -12.42 6.77 4.56
C PHE A 299 -13.10 7.32 5.80
N LYS A 300 -12.60 6.90 6.96
CA LYS A 300 -12.82 7.58 8.24
C LYS A 300 -11.56 8.35 8.59
N LYS A 301 -11.72 9.64 8.89
CA LYS A 301 -10.60 10.46 9.36
C LYS A 301 -10.29 10.10 10.81
N GLU A 302 -9.03 9.78 11.10
CA GLU A 302 -8.48 9.63 12.43
C GLU A 302 -7.41 10.70 12.71
N THR A 303 -6.83 10.71 13.91
CA THR A 303 -5.94 11.79 14.36
C THR A 303 -4.73 11.99 13.43
N ASN A 304 -4.09 10.91 13.02
CA ASN A 304 -2.85 10.98 12.23
C ASN A 304 -3.04 10.57 10.78
N ASN A 305 -3.87 9.55 10.52
CA ASN A 305 -4.08 8.98 9.20
C ASN A 305 -5.57 8.74 8.94
N ASN A 306 -5.93 8.60 7.68
CA ASN A 306 -7.22 8.07 7.29
C ASN A 306 -7.21 6.54 7.39
N VAL A 307 -8.38 5.93 7.61
CA VAL A 307 -8.54 4.48 7.66
C VAL A 307 -9.71 4.03 6.79
N LEU A 308 -9.57 2.87 6.16
CA LEU A 308 -10.69 2.19 5.51
C LEU A 308 -11.43 1.36 6.56
N LEU A 309 -12.73 1.56 6.67
CA LEU A 309 -13.59 0.71 7.48
C LEU A 309 -13.99 -0.54 6.68
N ASP A 310 -14.45 -1.58 7.39
CA ASP A 310 -14.92 -2.81 6.76
C ASP A 310 -16.07 -2.56 5.77
N ASP A 311 -16.93 -1.60 6.06
CA ASP A 311 -18.03 -1.25 5.15
C ASP A 311 -17.53 -0.57 3.86
N HIS A 312 -16.47 0.25 3.93
CA HIS A 312 -15.81 0.81 2.74
C HIS A 312 -15.20 -0.31 1.88
N ILE A 313 -14.56 -1.30 2.51
CA ILE A 313 -13.99 -2.46 1.80
C ILE A 313 -15.10 -3.26 1.12
N LYS A 314 -16.23 -3.52 1.81
CA LYS A 314 -17.39 -4.21 1.25
C LYS A 314 -17.98 -3.47 0.05
N GLU A 315 -18.06 -2.15 0.10
CA GLU A 315 -18.57 -1.31 -1.00
C GLU A 315 -17.67 -1.42 -2.23
N ILE A 316 -16.34 -1.31 -2.05
CA ILE A 316 -15.37 -1.51 -3.13
C ILE A 316 -15.50 -2.91 -3.72
N MET A 317 -15.53 -3.94 -2.87
CA MET A 317 -15.61 -5.34 -3.31
C MET A 317 -16.94 -5.67 -4.02
N ALA A 318 -18.07 -5.09 -3.58
CA ALA A 318 -19.36 -5.29 -4.23
C ALA A 318 -19.38 -4.75 -5.67
N VAL A 319 -18.79 -3.56 -5.89
CA VAL A 319 -18.67 -2.98 -7.23
C VAL A 319 -17.61 -3.72 -8.06
N PHE A 320 -16.49 -4.10 -7.45
CA PHE A 320 -15.49 -4.93 -8.12
C PHE A 320 -16.06 -6.27 -8.59
N ASP A 321 -16.91 -6.90 -7.79
CA ASP A 321 -17.57 -8.16 -8.13
C ASP A 321 -18.61 -8.04 -9.24
N SER A 322 -19.48 -7.03 -9.14
CA SER A 322 -20.60 -6.84 -10.06
C SER A 322 -20.20 -6.22 -11.40
N LYS A 323 -19.00 -5.58 -11.46
CA LYS A 323 -18.55 -4.76 -12.61
C LYS A 323 -19.54 -3.66 -12.99
N ALA A 324 -20.40 -3.24 -12.05
CA ALA A 324 -21.42 -2.25 -12.29
C ALA A 324 -20.85 -0.86 -12.53
N ASN A 325 -21.53 -0.08 -13.36
CA ASN A 325 -21.31 1.36 -13.46
C ASN A 325 -22.10 2.04 -12.35
N VAL A 326 -21.43 2.86 -11.57
CA VAL A 326 -22.01 3.65 -10.48
C VAL A 326 -21.50 5.08 -10.62
N ASP A 327 -22.43 6.02 -10.74
CA ASP A 327 -22.11 7.44 -10.94
C ASP A 327 -21.17 7.94 -9.85
N HIS A 328 -20.13 8.66 -10.23
CA HIS A 328 -19.09 9.22 -9.37
C HIS A 328 -18.29 8.19 -8.55
N PHE A 329 -18.45 6.89 -8.82
CA PHE A 329 -17.76 5.85 -8.04
C PHE A 329 -17.10 4.79 -8.91
N ALA A 330 -17.76 4.25 -9.95
CA ALA A 330 -17.17 3.21 -10.77
C ALA A 330 -17.67 3.21 -12.22
N GLN A 331 -16.77 2.90 -13.14
CA GLN A 331 -17.05 2.75 -14.56
C GLN A 331 -16.30 1.56 -15.15
N SER A 332 -17.00 0.70 -15.89
CA SER A 332 -16.41 -0.36 -16.72
C SER A 332 -16.24 0.16 -18.14
N ILE A 333 -14.99 0.28 -18.58
CA ILE A 333 -14.62 0.96 -19.83
C ILE A 333 -14.14 -0.08 -20.83
N ALA A 334 -14.68 -0.04 -22.03
CA ALA A 334 -14.31 -0.91 -23.14
C ALA A 334 -12.85 -0.63 -23.58
N PHE A 335 -12.20 -1.67 -24.09
CA PHE A 335 -10.81 -1.63 -24.58
C PHE A 335 -10.56 -0.46 -25.53
N GLU A 336 -11.46 -0.27 -26.52
CA GLU A 336 -11.32 0.76 -27.56
C GLU A 336 -11.25 2.17 -26.99
N LYS A 337 -12.00 2.41 -25.90
CA LYS A 337 -12.00 3.72 -25.24
C LYS A 337 -10.70 3.95 -24.43
N VAL A 338 -10.15 2.91 -23.83
CA VAL A 338 -8.86 2.99 -23.13
C VAL A 338 -7.73 3.21 -24.14
N ALA A 339 -7.73 2.45 -25.24
CA ALA A 339 -6.75 2.59 -26.31
C ALA A 339 -6.80 3.97 -26.98
N ALA A 340 -8.00 4.48 -27.26
CA ALA A 340 -8.21 5.82 -27.83
C ALA A 340 -7.78 6.96 -26.89
N ASN A 341 -7.67 6.70 -25.59
CA ASN A 341 -7.15 7.64 -24.58
C ASN A 341 -5.66 7.37 -24.24
N ASP A 342 -4.85 7.00 -25.23
CA ASP A 342 -3.40 6.77 -25.10
C ASP A 342 -3.04 5.78 -23.98
N TYR A 343 -3.88 4.78 -23.74
CA TYR A 343 -3.71 3.81 -22.66
C TYR A 343 -3.55 4.47 -21.29
N ASN A 344 -4.18 5.61 -21.10
CA ASN A 344 -4.27 6.26 -19.79
C ASN A 344 -5.15 5.40 -18.88
N LEU A 345 -4.62 5.02 -17.70
CA LEU A 345 -5.30 4.21 -16.71
C LEU A 345 -5.61 5.00 -15.42
N SER A 346 -5.54 6.34 -15.47
CA SER A 346 -5.94 7.18 -14.35
C SER A 346 -7.46 7.10 -14.13
N VAL A 347 -7.88 6.79 -12.91
CA VAL A 347 -9.30 6.64 -12.57
C VAL A 347 -10.08 7.91 -12.89
N SER A 348 -9.52 9.09 -12.60
CA SER A 348 -10.13 10.40 -12.87
C SER A 348 -10.37 10.70 -14.35
N SER A 349 -9.78 9.91 -15.27
CA SER A 349 -10.05 10.03 -16.70
C SER A 349 -11.36 9.36 -17.13
N TYR A 350 -11.94 8.54 -16.26
CA TYR A 350 -13.13 7.72 -16.59
C TYR A 350 -14.25 7.81 -15.57
N VAL A 351 -13.92 8.09 -14.31
CA VAL A 351 -14.89 8.32 -13.23
C VAL A 351 -14.89 9.80 -12.91
N GLU A 352 -16.01 10.45 -13.15
CA GLU A 352 -16.19 11.86 -12.86
C GLU A 352 -16.31 12.07 -11.35
N ALA A 353 -15.49 12.95 -10.79
CA ALA A 353 -15.57 13.28 -9.38
C ALA A 353 -16.91 13.93 -9.04
N ARG A 354 -17.46 13.64 -7.87
CA ARG A 354 -18.65 14.32 -7.38
C ARG A 354 -18.34 15.79 -7.14
N ASP A 355 -19.18 16.67 -7.67
CA ASP A 355 -19.05 18.09 -7.40
C ASP A 355 -19.81 18.44 -6.11
N ASP A 356 -19.10 18.32 -4.99
CA ASP A 356 -19.64 18.65 -3.66
C ASP A 356 -19.52 20.15 -3.32
N ARG A 357 -19.12 20.99 -4.28
CA ARG A 357 -19.06 22.43 -4.05
C ARG A 357 -20.48 22.95 -3.86
N GLU A 358 -20.73 23.61 -2.73
CA GLU A 358 -21.97 24.36 -2.54
C GLU A 358 -22.18 25.33 -3.70
N ALA A 359 -23.33 25.28 -4.32
CA ALA A 359 -23.71 26.24 -5.34
C ALA A 359 -23.72 27.65 -4.69
N VAL A 360 -22.68 28.40 -4.96
CA VAL A 360 -22.56 29.76 -4.39
C VAL A 360 -23.58 30.65 -5.09
N ASP A 361 -24.61 31.05 -4.37
CA ASP A 361 -25.51 32.13 -4.83
C ASP A 361 -24.73 33.46 -4.78
N ILE A 362 -24.19 33.84 -5.95
CA ILE A 362 -23.42 35.08 -6.11
C ILE A 362 -24.24 36.30 -5.71
N LYS A 363 -25.58 36.28 -5.92
CA LYS A 363 -26.45 37.41 -5.54
C LYS A 363 -26.56 37.52 -4.02
N ALA A 364 -26.79 36.38 -3.33
CA ALA A 364 -26.82 36.33 -1.88
C ALA A 364 -25.47 36.71 -1.26
N LEU A 365 -24.35 36.24 -1.83
CA LEU A 365 -23.01 36.57 -1.40
C LEU A 365 -22.72 38.07 -1.58
N ASN A 366 -23.05 38.67 -2.71
CA ASN A 366 -22.89 40.08 -2.97
C ASN A 366 -23.74 40.95 -2.02
N ALA A 367 -24.98 40.54 -1.73
CA ALA A 367 -25.84 41.21 -0.75
C ALA A 367 -25.21 41.19 0.65
N LYS A 368 -24.64 40.04 1.05
CA LYS A 368 -23.92 39.90 2.32
C LYS A 368 -22.67 40.78 2.38
N ILE A 369 -21.89 40.80 1.30
CA ILE A 369 -20.71 41.70 1.20
C ILE A 369 -21.12 43.16 1.34
N ALA A 370 -22.17 43.58 0.63
CA ALA A 370 -22.68 44.99 0.74
C ALA A 370 -23.09 45.33 2.17
N SER A 371 -23.79 44.43 2.87
CA SER A 371 -24.18 44.62 4.27
C SER A 371 -22.97 44.74 5.22
N ILE A 372 -21.92 43.95 5.00
CA ILE A 372 -20.68 43.99 5.78
C ILE A 372 -19.94 45.30 5.54
N VAL A 373 -19.87 45.79 4.30
CA VAL A 373 -19.23 47.09 3.97
C VAL A 373 -19.95 48.24 4.65
N VAL A 374 -21.30 48.27 4.64
CA VAL A 374 -22.08 49.28 5.37
C VAL A 374 -21.76 49.24 6.86
N ARG A 375 -21.77 48.07 7.46
CA ARG A 375 -21.45 47.89 8.88
C ARG A 375 -20.03 48.29 9.23
N GLN A 376 -19.08 48.01 8.36
CA GLN A 376 -17.69 48.44 8.52
C GLN A 376 -17.59 49.98 8.50
N ALA A 377 -18.32 50.67 7.62
CA ALA A 377 -18.34 52.12 7.57
C ALA A 377 -18.93 52.73 8.85
N GLU A 378 -20.05 52.17 9.36
CA GLU A 378 -20.64 52.60 10.65
C GLU A 378 -19.67 52.43 11.82
N LEU A 379 -18.99 51.30 11.92
CA LEU A 379 -18.01 51.02 12.97
C LEU A 379 -16.81 51.98 12.87
N ARG A 380 -16.39 52.31 11.64
CA ARG A 380 -15.30 53.27 11.43
C ARG A 380 -15.66 54.66 11.96
N ILE A 381 -16.88 55.13 11.66
CA ILE A 381 -17.37 56.46 12.18
C ILE A 381 -17.39 56.44 13.72
N GLN A 382 -17.81 55.34 14.35
CA GLN A 382 -17.83 55.23 15.81
C GLN A 382 -16.41 55.27 16.40
N ILE A 383 -15.45 54.59 15.78
CA ILE A 383 -14.04 54.60 16.19
C ILE A 383 -13.48 56.04 16.04
N ASP A 384 -13.70 56.70 14.91
CA ASP A 384 -13.20 58.05 14.64
C ASP A 384 -13.79 59.06 15.66
N ALA A 385 -15.07 58.89 16.08
CA ALA A 385 -15.67 59.68 17.12
C ALA A 385 -15.01 59.46 18.51
N ILE A 386 -14.73 58.20 18.88
CA ILE A 386 -14.03 57.88 20.13
C ILE A 386 -12.60 58.44 20.13
N VAL A 387 -11.90 58.35 19.01
CA VAL A 387 -10.54 58.90 18.87
C VAL A 387 -10.56 60.39 19.03
N ALA A 388 -11.53 61.12 18.40
CA ALA A 388 -11.67 62.55 18.54
C ALA A 388 -11.97 63.02 19.98
N ASP A 389 -12.80 62.24 20.72
CA ASP A 389 -13.05 62.50 22.14
C ASP A 389 -11.78 62.34 22.99
N LEU A 390 -10.99 61.27 22.73
CA LEU A 390 -9.73 61.04 23.44
C LEU A 390 -8.65 62.08 23.11
N GLU A 391 -8.57 62.53 21.86
CA GLU A 391 -7.64 63.56 21.45
C GLU A 391 -8.07 64.95 21.97
N GLY A 392 -9.35 65.15 22.27
CA GLY A 392 -9.88 66.42 22.85
C GLY A 392 -9.73 66.56 24.38
N GLU A 393 -9.47 65.41 25.10
CA GLU A 393 -9.19 65.44 26.55
C GLU A 393 -7.71 65.72 26.90
N GLU A 394 -6.80 65.76 25.92
CA GLU A 394 -5.38 66.12 26.10
C GLU A 394 -5.06 67.61 25.81
N ALA A 395 -6.05 68.49 25.70
CA ALA A 395 -5.83 69.91 25.44
C ALA A 395 -6.04 70.78 26.69
#